data_541cc408138c55a50f548419c7c90b26
#
_entry.id   541cc408138c55a50f548419c7c90b26
#
_cell.length_a   1.000
_cell.length_b   1.000
_cell.length_c   1.000
_cell.angle_alpha   90.00
_cell.angle_beta   90.00
_cell.angle_gamma   90.00
#
_symmetry.space_group_name_H-M   'P 1'
#
loop_
_entity.id
_entity.type
_entity.pdbx_description
1 polymer ?
#
loop_
_entity_poly.entity_id
_entity_poly.type
_entity_poly.pdbx_seq_one_letter_code
_entity_poly.pdbx_strand_id
1 'polypeptide(L)'
;MEHASLVAFLEGKLAPEQFGDEVGAEVSACNQAFRSKGLGYIVVSDGPCTIVTRDHAKRLLEAVADQRLTFQIANYAADCIIMSDDFEFADDAVNEAIYFVEDDSVAPTLEEVRAAIEQLSR
;
A
#
# COMPACT_ATOMS: atom_id res chain seq x y z
N MET A 1 1.66 8.77 -7.56
CA MET A 1 2.74 8.02 -6.85
C MET A 1 3.77 7.55 -7.85
N GLU A 2 5.03 7.74 -7.54
CA GLU A 2 6.11 7.25 -8.39
C GLU A 2 6.34 5.76 -8.16
N HIS A 3 6.39 4.98 -9.24
CA HIS A 3 6.66 3.55 -9.17
C HIS A 3 7.97 3.26 -8.41
N ALA A 4 9.02 4.02 -8.69
CA ALA A 4 10.33 3.84 -8.04
C ALA A 4 10.27 4.07 -6.53
N SER A 5 9.51 5.07 -6.07
CA SER A 5 9.34 5.35 -4.64
C SER A 5 8.58 4.23 -3.94
N LEU A 6 7.53 3.72 -4.57
CA LEU A 6 6.76 2.61 -4.03
C LEU A 6 7.61 1.35 -3.89
N VAL A 7 8.38 1.01 -4.94
CA VAL A 7 9.30 -0.14 -4.91
C VAL A 7 10.37 0.05 -3.83
N ALA A 8 10.95 1.24 -3.72
CA ALA A 8 11.97 1.54 -2.70
C ALA A 8 11.41 1.33 -1.29
N PHE A 9 10.17 1.75 -1.04
CA PHE A 9 9.51 1.52 0.25
C PHE A 9 9.30 0.01 0.48
N LEU A 10 8.78 -0.71 -0.50
CA LEU A 10 8.52 -2.15 -0.37
C LEU A 10 9.81 -2.94 -0.16
N GLU A 11 10.92 -2.48 -0.72
CA GLU A 11 12.23 -3.12 -0.54
C GLU A 11 12.96 -2.68 0.74
N GLY A 12 12.41 -1.75 1.51
CA GLY A 12 13.01 -1.26 2.73
C GLY A 12 14.11 -0.22 2.53
N LYS A 13 14.25 0.31 1.32
CA LYS A 13 15.24 1.34 0.99
C LYS A 13 14.75 2.74 1.34
N LEU A 14 13.44 2.91 1.48
CA LEU A 14 12.79 4.17 1.85
C LEU A 14 11.98 3.91 3.11
N ALA A 15 12.27 4.64 4.20
CA ALA A 15 11.58 4.46 5.47
C ALA A 15 10.09 4.83 5.33
N PRO A 16 9.18 4.20 6.11
CA PRO A 16 7.76 4.52 6.05
C PRO A 16 7.46 6.00 6.23
N GLU A 17 8.16 6.68 7.14
CA GLU A 17 7.98 8.11 7.40
C GLU A 17 8.34 8.95 6.18
N GLN A 18 9.44 8.61 5.52
CA GLN A 18 9.89 9.30 4.31
C GLN A 18 8.94 9.06 3.15
N PHE A 19 8.47 7.83 3.00
CA PHE A 19 7.47 7.48 1.99
C PHE A 19 6.17 8.26 2.23
N GLY A 20 5.72 8.30 3.48
CA GLY A 20 4.52 9.07 3.87
C GLY A 20 4.65 10.55 3.56
N ASP A 21 5.81 11.15 3.84
CA ASP A 21 6.08 12.56 3.53
C ASP A 21 6.05 12.81 2.01
N GLU A 22 6.58 11.88 1.24
CA GLU A 22 6.65 12.00 -0.22
C GLU A 22 5.26 11.95 -0.87
N VAL A 23 4.37 11.07 -0.39
CA VAL A 23 3.09 10.80 -1.04
C VAL A 23 1.88 11.37 -0.29
N GLY A 24 2.07 11.92 0.89
CA GLY A 24 0.98 12.37 1.76
C GLY A 24 0.08 13.42 1.12
N ALA A 25 0.66 14.40 0.42
CA ALA A 25 -0.11 15.44 -0.25
C ALA A 25 -0.99 14.88 -1.37
N GLU A 26 -0.47 13.95 -2.13
CA GLU A 26 -1.17 13.26 -3.21
C GLU A 26 -2.34 12.44 -2.67
N VAL A 27 -2.13 11.70 -1.59
CA VAL A 27 -3.17 10.89 -0.94
C VAL A 27 -4.27 11.80 -0.37
N SER A 28 -3.89 12.89 0.29
CA SER A 28 -4.85 13.88 0.83
C SER A 28 -5.68 14.50 -0.28
N ALA A 29 -5.07 14.85 -1.41
CA ALA A 29 -5.76 15.41 -2.55
C ALA A 29 -6.77 14.42 -3.15
N CYS A 30 -6.40 13.14 -3.25
CA CYS A 30 -7.29 12.08 -3.72
C CYS A 30 -8.50 11.94 -2.80
N ASN A 31 -8.29 11.86 -1.50
CA ASN A 31 -9.37 11.73 -0.52
C ASN A 31 -10.30 12.95 -0.52
N GLN A 32 -9.73 14.15 -0.65
CA GLN A 32 -10.51 15.38 -0.70
C GLN A 32 -11.36 15.45 -1.98
N ALA A 33 -10.81 15.05 -3.12
CA ALA A 33 -11.55 15.00 -4.38
C ALA A 33 -12.72 14.01 -4.28
N PHE A 34 -12.50 12.87 -3.63
CA PHE A 34 -13.55 11.87 -3.41
C PHE A 34 -14.69 12.44 -2.56
N ARG A 35 -14.36 13.16 -1.47
CA ARG A 35 -15.36 13.77 -0.58
C ARG A 35 -16.16 14.87 -1.27
N SER A 36 -15.53 15.70 -2.08
CA SER A 36 -16.18 16.86 -2.70
C SER A 36 -16.87 16.57 -4.02
N LYS A 37 -16.37 15.60 -4.79
CA LYS A 37 -16.85 15.28 -6.14
C LYS A 37 -17.35 13.85 -6.28
N GLY A 38 -17.22 13.03 -5.23
CA GLY A 38 -17.56 11.61 -5.27
C GLY A 38 -16.61 10.79 -6.14
N LEU A 39 -15.46 11.36 -6.54
CA LEU A 39 -14.50 10.73 -7.44
C LEU A 39 -13.08 11.14 -7.07
N GLY A 40 -12.26 10.16 -6.71
CA GLY A 40 -10.83 10.34 -6.49
C GLY A 40 -10.04 9.68 -7.62
N TYR A 41 -8.83 10.17 -7.85
CA TYR A 41 -7.93 9.64 -8.87
C TYR A 41 -6.75 8.96 -8.21
N ILE A 42 -6.51 7.71 -8.60
CA ILE A 42 -5.34 6.95 -8.19
C ILE A 42 -4.39 6.94 -9.38
N VAL A 43 -3.19 7.49 -9.16
CA VAL A 43 -2.19 7.64 -10.22
C VAL A 43 -0.89 7.02 -9.76
N VAL A 44 -0.34 6.14 -10.58
CA VAL A 44 0.98 5.55 -10.38
C VAL A 44 1.74 5.63 -11.70
N SER A 45 3.00 6.04 -11.65
CA SER A 45 3.84 6.10 -12.85
C SER A 45 4.22 4.69 -13.32
N ASP A 46 4.63 4.59 -14.58
CA ASP A 46 5.13 3.34 -15.16
C ASP A 46 6.53 3.03 -14.62
N GLY A 47 6.88 1.75 -14.60
CA GLY A 47 8.21 1.28 -14.19
C GLY A 47 8.45 -0.15 -14.64
N PRO A 48 9.62 -0.72 -14.31
CA PRO A 48 9.89 -2.12 -14.63
C PRO A 48 8.95 -3.06 -13.89
N CYS A 49 8.61 -4.18 -14.52
CA CYS A 49 7.77 -5.19 -13.88
C CYS A 49 8.42 -5.65 -12.57
N THR A 50 7.66 -5.55 -11.49
CA THR A 50 8.13 -5.84 -10.13
C THR A 50 7.23 -6.89 -9.50
N ILE A 51 7.84 -7.92 -8.93
CA ILE A 51 7.10 -8.95 -8.22
C ILE A 51 6.97 -8.51 -6.76
N VAL A 52 5.73 -8.40 -6.28
CA VAL A 52 5.45 -8.11 -4.88
C VAL A 52 5.58 -9.44 -4.12
N THR A 53 6.56 -9.49 -3.23
CA THR A 53 6.86 -10.70 -2.43
C THR A 53 6.15 -10.65 -1.09
N ARG A 54 6.22 -11.75 -0.34
CA ARG A 54 5.71 -11.78 1.03
C ARG A 54 6.41 -10.77 1.93
N ASP A 55 7.72 -10.57 1.76
CA ASP A 55 8.48 -9.58 2.51
C ASP A 55 7.99 -8.16 2.21
N HIS A 56 7.69 -7.88 0.95
CA HIS A 56 7.12 -6.58 0.54
C HIS A 56 5.77 -6.33 1.22
N ALA A 57 4.88 -7.32 1.16
CA ALA A 57 3.55 -7.20 1.77
C ALA A 57 3.64 -7.07 3.29
N LYS A 58 4.53 -7.83 3.94
CA LYS A 58 4.79 -7.71 5.38
C LYS A 58 5.26 -6.32 5.75
N ARG A 59 6.18 -5.75 4.97
CA ARG A 59 6.71 -4.42 5.26
C ARG A 59 5.61 -3.36 5.23
N LEU A 60 4.70 -3.46 4.27
CA LEU A 60 3.55 -2.55 4.20
C LEU A 60 2.65 -2.72 5.43
N LEU A 61 2.29 -3.94 5.78
CA LEU A 61 1.43 -4.23 6.92
C LEU A 61 2.10 -3.86 8.25
N GLU A 62 3.39 -4.14 8.41
CA GLU A 62 4.13 -3.80 9.62
C GLU A 62 4.22 -2.28 9.82
N ALA A 63 4.37 -1.52 8.74
CA ALA A 63 4.39 -0.06 8.82
C ALA A 63 3.05 0.46 9.35
N VAL A 64 1.93 -0.14 8.97
CA VAL A 64 0.60 0.20 9.49
C VAL A 64 0.48 -0.23 10.95
N ALA A 65 0.87 -1.46 11.29
CA ALA A 65 0.79 -2.00 12.65
C ALA A 65 1.60 -1.18 13.64
N ASP A 66 2.79 -0.73 13.23
CA ASP A 66 3.69 0.05 14.05
C ASP A 66 3.36 1.55 14.06
N GLN A 67 2.30 1.95 13.37
CA GLN A 67 1.86 3.34 13.25
C GLN A 67 2.91 4.27 12.61
N ARG A 68 3.77 3.72 11.78
CA ARG A 68 4.79 4.46 11.03
C ARG A 68 4.26 4.95 9.69
N LEU A 69 3.12 4.43 9.25
CA LEU A 69 2.43 4.80 8.02
C LEU A 69 0.93 4.78 8.32
N THR A 70 0.21 5.83 7.90
CA THR A 70 -1.24 5.84 8.09
C THR A 70 -1.90 4.79 7.20
N PHE A 71 -3.03 4.26 7.64
CA PHE A 71 -3.79 3.31 6.83
C PHE A 71 -4.21 3.92 5.49
N GLN A 72 -4.54 5.21 5.47
CA GLN A 72 -4.93 5.90 4.24
C GLN A 72 -3.82 5.86 3.18
N ILE A 73 -2.58 6.07 3.59
CA ILE A 73 -1.44 6.01 2.67
C ILE A 73 -1.19 4.56 2.23
N ALA A 74 -1.26 3.62 3.16
CA ALA A 74 -1.11 2.19 2.84
C ALA A 74 -2.19 1.72 1.87
N ASN A 75 -3.43 2.14 2.09
CA ASN A 75 -4.57 1.83 1.22
C ASN A 75 -4.33 2.37 -0.20
N TYR A 76 -3.90 3.63 -0.31
CA TYR A 76 -3.58 4.24 -1.61
C TYR A 76 -2.44 3.47 -2.31
N ALA A 77 -1.41 3.10 -1.57
CA ALA A 77 -0.30 2.31 -2.12
C ALA A 77 -0.78 0.95 -2.64
N ALA A 78 -1.66 0.28 -1.90
CA ALA A 78 -2.25 -1.00 -2.32
C ALA A 78 -3.08 -0.82 -3.60
N ASP A 79 -3.86 0.25 -3.70
CA ASP A 79 -4.61 0.58 -4.92
C ASP A 79 -3.66 0.77 -6.11
N CYS A 80 -2.55 1.47 -5.90
CA CYS A 80 -1.55 1.67 -6.95
C CYS A 80 -0.96 0.34 -7.44
N ILE A 81 -0.67 -0.56 -6.52
CA ILE A 81 -0.14 -1.89 -6.87
C ILE A 81 -1.16 -2.68 -7.70
N ILE A 82 -2.43 -2.67 -7.28
CA ILE A 82 -3.49 -3.43 -7.96
C ILE A 82 -3.79 -2.86 -9.34
N MET A 83 -3.82 -1.53 -9.47
CA MET A 83 -4.18 -0.86 -10.71
C MET A 83 -3.03 -0.79 -11.73
N SER A 84 -1.80 -0.98 -11.29
CA SER A 84 -0.62 -0.92 -12.16
C SER A 84 -0.42 -2.25 -12.90
N ASP A 85 -0.10 -2.17 -14.19
CA ASP A 85 0.30 -3.33 -14.98
C ASP A 85 1.75 -3.76 -14.70
N ASP A 86 2.48 -2.96 -13.91
CA ASP A 86 3.91 -3.17 -13.64
C ASP A 86 4.17 -3.89 -12.32
N PHE A 87 3.13 -4.39 -11.66
CA PHE A 87 3.26 -5.21 -10.45
C PHE A 87 2.58 -6.56 -10.64
N GLU A 88 3.25 -7.61 -10.18
CA GLU A 88 2.70 -8.96 -10.12
C GLU A 88 2.83 -9.49 -8.68
N PHE A 89 1.97 -10.41 -8.29
CA PHE A 89 2.02 -11.01 -6.95
C PHE A 89 2.78 -12.33 -7.00
N ALA A 90 3.66 -12.54 -6.03
CA ALA A 90 4.45 -13.78 -5.96
C ALA A 90 3.59 -15.02 -5.73
N ASP A 91 2.51 -14.88 -4.94
CA ASP A 91 1.59 -15.99 -4.66
C ASP A 91 0.23 -15.44 -4.17
N ASP A 92 -0.72 -16.36 -3.91
CA ASP A 92 -2.07 -16.02 -3.48
C ASP A 92 -2.10 -15.32 -2.12
N ALA A 93 -1.20 -15.66 -1.21
CA ALA A 93 -1.13 -15.03 0.11
C ALA A 93 -0.77 -13.54 -0.02
N VAL A 94 0.14 -13.20 -0.92
CA VAL A 94 0.51 -11.81 -1.23
C VAL A 94 -0.69 -11.08 -1.84
N ASN A 95 -1.36 -11.71 -2.79
CA ASN A 95 -2.57 -11.15 -3.42
C ASN A 95 -3.62 -10.81 -2.36
N GLU A 96 -3.92 -11.75 -1.49
CA GLU A 96 -4.90 -11.55 -0.41
C GLU A 96 -4.51 -10.43 0.55
N ALA A 97 -3.21 -10.34 0.89
CA ALA A 97 -2.71 -9.31 1.80
C ALA A 97 -2.85 -7.91 1.19
N ILE A 98 -2.53 -7.75 -0.09
CA ILE A 98 -2.64 -6.46 -0.77
C ILE A 98 -4.12 -6.06 -0.90
N TYR A 99 -5.01 -6.98 -1.27
CA TYR A 99 -6.44 -6.69 -1.32
C TYR A 99 -7.04 -6.38 0.05
N PHE A 100 -6.51 -6.99 1.11
CA PHE A 100 -6.89 -6.66 2.49
C PHE A 100 -6.60 -5.19 2.80
N VAL A 101 -5.43 -4.68 2.41
CA VAL A 101 -5.07 -3.28 2.62
C VAL A 101 -5.86 -2.34 1.70
N GLU A 102 -6.20 -2.80 0.50
CA GLU A 102 -6.96 -2.02 -0.49
C GLU A 102 -8.42 -1.82 -0.05
N ASP A 103 -8.98 -2.71 0.74
CA ASP A 103 -10.36 -2.58 1.22
C ASP A 103 -10.46 -1.44 2.25
N ASP A 104 -11.13 -0.36 1.86
CA ASP A 104 -11.30 0.84 2.66
C ASP A 104 -12.71 0.99 3.25
N SER A 105 -13.56 -0.03 3.11
CA SER A 105 -14.93 0.02 3.63
C SER A 105 -14.97 0.18 5.15
N VAL A 106 -14.03 -0.47 5.86
CA VAL A 106 -13.82 -0.30 7.29
C VAL A 106 -12.32 -0.41 7.56
N ALA A 107 -11.74 0.57 8.25
CA ALA A 107 -10.33 0.51 8.63
C ALA A 107 -10.08 -0.72 9.51
N PRO A 108 -9.06 -1.53 9.24
CA PRO A 108 -8.78 -2.74 10.00
C PRO A 108 -8.31 -2.42 11.41
N THR A 109 -8.59 -3.33 12.33
CA THR A 109 -8.04 -3.26 13.68
C THR A 109 -6.57 -3.71 13.68
N LEU A 110 -5.84 -3.37 14.72
CA LEU A 110 -4.47 -3.84 14.89
C LEU A 110 -4.39 -5.36 14.89
N GLU A 111 -5.35 -6.04 15.52
CA GLU A 111 -5.41 -7.50 15.54
C GLU A 111 -5.57 -8.08 14.14
N GLU A 112 -6.42 -7.48 13.32
CA GLU A 112 -6.62 -7.91 11.93
C GLU A 112 -5.36 -7.71 11.10
N VAL A 113 -4.66 -6.59 11.29
CA VAL A 113 -3.40 -6.32 10.59
C VAL A 113 -2.35 -7.36 11.00
N ARG A 114 -2.21 -7.64 12.28
CA ARG A 114 -1.26 -8.66 12.78
C ARG A 114 -1.58 -10.05 12.28
N ALA A 115 -2.88 -10.41 12.21
CA ALA A 115 -3.30 -11.69 11.64
C ALA A 115 -2.93 -11.81 10.16
N ALA A 116 -3.06 -10.72 9.40
CA ALA A 116 -2.64 -10.68 7.99
C ALA A 116 -1.12 -10.86 7.85
N ILE A 117 -0.33 -10.24 8.73
CA ILE A 117 1.12 -10.44 8.77
C ILE A 117 1.46 -11.92 9.04
N GLU A 118 0.78 -12.52 10.00
CA GLU A 118 0.99 -13.93 10.35
C GLU A 118 0.69 -14.86 9.17
N GLN A 119 -0.36 -14.58 8.41
CA GLN A 119 -0.70 -15.34 7.21
C GLN A 119 0.45 -15.38 6.20
N LEU A 120 1.17 -14.26 6.06
CA LEU A 120 2.31 -14.15 5.15
C LEU A 120 3.53 -14.96 5.63
N SER A 121 3.54 -15.35 6.90
CA SER A 121 4.64 -16.12 7.49
C SER A 121 4.43 -17.64 7.41
N ARG A 122 3.29 -18.09 6.92
CA ARG A 122 2.93 -19.50 6.83
C ARG A 122 3.39 -20.21 5.56
#